data_5508630c5b81d2f3f13c95d850c00a2c
#
_entry.id   5508630c5b81d2f3f13c95d850c00a2c
#
_cell.length_a   1.000
_cell.length_b   1.000
_cell.length_c   1.000
_cell.angle_alpha   90.00
_cell.angle_beta   90.00
_cell.angle_gamma   90.00
#
_symmetry.space_group_name_H-M   'P 1'
#
loop_
_entity.id
_entity.type
_entity.pdbx_description
1 polymer ?
#
loop_
_entity_poly.entity_id
_entity_poly.type
_entity_poly.pdbx_seq_one_letter_code
_entity_poly.pdbx_strand_id
1 'polypeptide(L)'
;MTRIALVDCNSFYCSCERAFNPKIEGKPVIVLSNNDGCAIALTEEAKQYVPMGAPIFEYMDIVKKHNIHLYSSNYTLYADMSRRVYEVLSQFSPNVENYSIDESFVSLEGFGCRDLTEYGKEMRATVLKWTGIPTSVGIGSTKTLAKIANKLSKKNKMCRSVLDLTNHPRLDDFLASVEVGDVWGVGRRYAKLLKAHGIN
;
A
#
# COMPACT_ATOMS: atom_id res chain seq x y z
N MET A 1 -5.23 25.09 4.03
CA MET A 1 -5.95 23.87 3.63
C MET A 1 -5.20 22.67 4.18
N THR A 2 -5.91 21.77 4.82
CA THR A 2 -5.32 20.50 5.31
C THR A 2 -4.80 19.69 4.13
N ARG A 3 -3.61 19.13 4.27
CA ARG A 3 -2.95 18.27 3.28
C ARG A 3 -2.38 17.07 4.01
N ILE A 4 -2.78 15.90 3.58
CA ILE A 4 -2.42 14.64 4.23
C ILE A 4 -1.87 13.71 3.16
N ALA A 5 -0.70 13.16 3.38
CA ALA A 5 -0.19 12.03 2.59
C ALA A 5 -0.49 10.72 3.31
N LEU A 6 -0.97 9.73 2.58
CA LEU A 6 -0.91 8.33 2.99
C LEU A 6 0.31 7.70 2.34
N VAL A 7 1.21 7.16 3.14
CA VAL A 7 2.33 6.33 2.70
C VAL A 7 2.00 4.88 3.04
N ASP A 8 1.98 4.03 2.02
CA ASP A 8 1.59 2.62 2.11
C ASP A 8 2.74 1.74 1.59
N CYS A 9 3.17 0.78 2.37
CA CYS A 9 4.25 -0.15 2.02
C CYS A 9 3.72 -1.26 1.11
N ASN A 10 4.22 -1.32 -0.12
CA ASN A 10 3.75 -2.26 -1.13
C ASN A 10 4.10 -3.71 -0.75
N SER A 11 3.08 -4.59 -0.72
CA SER A 11 3.24 -6.01 -0.36
C SER A 11 4.13 -6.20 0.88
N PHE A 12 3.84 -5.45 1.94
CA PHE A 12 4.75 -5.15 3.05
C PHE A 12 5.49 -6.38 3.59
N TYR A 13 4.80 -7.43 4.00
CA TYR A 13 5.47 -8.62 4.57
C TYR A 13 6.41 -9.29 3.58
N CYS A 14 5.99 -9.41 2.32
CA CYS A 14 6.86 -9.94 1.26
C CYS A 14 8.07 -9.03 1.00
N SER A 15 7.89 -7.72 1.08
CA SER A 15 8.96 -6.74 0.93
C SER A 15 9.96 -6.81 2.08
N CYS A 16 9.51 -7.09 3.31
CA CYS A 16 10.40 -7.36 4.44
C CYS A 16 11.28 -8.59 4.18
N GLU A 17 10.69 -9.70 3.71
CA GLU A 17 11.45 -10.90 3.38
C GLU A 17 12.47 -10.65 2.25
N ARG A 18 12.09 -9.88 1.21
CA ARG A 18 13.01 -9.48 0.13
C ARG A 18 14.16 -8.61 0.62
N ALA A 19 13.93 -7.69 1.54
CA ALA A 19 14.97 -6.82 2.09
C ALA A 19 16.11 -7.61 2.75
N PHE A 20 15.80 -8.77 3.35
CA PHE A 20 16.79 -9.66 3.97
C PHE A 20 17.23 -10.82 3.08
N ASN A 21 16.52 -11.07 1.98
CA ASN A 21 16.89 -12.10 1.01
C ASN A 21 16.77 -11.57 -0.43
N PRO A 22 17.78 -10.83 -0.93
CA PRO A 22 17.75 -10.29 -2.30
C PRO A 22 17.64 -11.34 -3.41
N LYS A 23 17.90 -12.62 -3.12
CA LYS A 23 17.79 -13.72 -4.10
C LYS A 23 16.34 -13.99 -4.55
N ILE A 24 15.35 -13.49 -3.81
CA ILE A 24 13.93 -13.61 -4.15
C ILE A 24 13.36 -12.33 -4.78
N GLU A 25 14.19 -11.35 -5.10
CA GLU A 25 13.73 -10.16 -5.83
C GLU A 25 13.20 -10.54 -7.21
N GLY A 26 12.04 -9.96 -7.58
CA GLY A 26 11.34 -10.28 -8.83
C GLY A 26 10.70 -11.67 -8.90
N LYS A 27 10.80 -12.49 -7.85
CA LYS A 27 10.16 -13.82 -7.79
C LYS A 27 8.81 -13.75 -7.10
N PRO A 28 7.88 -14.68 -7.41
CA PRO A 28 6.63 -14.77 -6.69
C PRO A 28 6.88 -15.22 -5.24
N VAL A 29 6.42 -14.39 -4.29
CA VAL A 29 6.56 -14.62 -2.85
C VAL A 29 5.20 -14.49 -2.19
N ILE A 30 4.90 -15.39 -1.26
CA ILE A 30 3.70 -15.37 -0.41
C ILE A 30 4.13 -15.51 1.04
N VAL A 31 3.59 -14.64 1.89
CA VAL A 31 3.68 -14.79 3.34
C VAL A 31 2.35 -15.34 3.86
N LEU A 32 2.44 -16.35 4.71
CA LEU A 32 1.31 -17.07 5.26
C LEU A 32 0.87 -16.47 6.60
N SER A 33 -0.36 -16.75 7.00
CA SER A 33 -0.91 -16.41 8.31
C SER A 33 -0.13 -17.08 9.45
N ASN A 34 -0.40 -16.67 10.68
CA ASN A 34 0.32 -17.17 11.87
C ASN A 34 0.30 -18.72 12.04
N ASN A 35 -0.71 -19.37 11.47
CA ASN A 35 -0.85 -20.84 11.48
C ASN A 35 -0.50 -21.47 10.12
N ASP A 36 0.16 -20.75 9.23
CA ASP A 36 0.51 -21.16 7.86
C ASP A 36 -0.68 -21.61 6.98
N GLY A 37 -1.91 -21.23 7.36
CA GLY A 37 -3.11 -21.68 6.69
C GLY A 37 -3.50 -20.89 5.46
N CYS A 38 -3.32 -19.56 5.49
CA CYS A 38 -3.83 -18.65 4.45
C CYS A 38 -2.75 -17.68 3.94
N ALA A 39 -2.86 -17.30 2.67
CA ALA A 39 -2.00 -16.27 2.06
C ALA A 39 -2.41 -14.87 2.53
N ILE A 40 -1.60 -14.19 3.36
CA ILE A 40 -1.92 -12.87 3.92
C ILE A 40 -1.13 -11.71 3.30
N ALA A 41 -0.03 -12.00 2.61
CA ALA A 41 0.65 -11.04 1.76
C ALA A 41 1.18 -11.74 0.52
N LEU A 42 1.08 -11.06 -0.62
CA LEU A 42 1.52 -11.57 -1.91
C LEU A 42 2.24 -10.47 -2.68
N THR A 43 3.32 -10.84 -3.35
CA THR A 43 3.95 -9.97 -4.35
C THR A 43 3.09 -9.88 -5.61
N GLU A 44 3.30 -8.87 -6.44
CA GLU A 44 2.55 -8.71 -7.70
C GLU A 44 2.71 -9.95 -8.61
N GLU A 45 3.91 -10.55 -8.60
CA GLU A 45 4.21 -11.77 -9.33
C GLU A 45 3.41 -12.98 -8.82
N ALA A 46 3.06 -13.01 -7.52
CA ALA A 46 2.29 -14.11 -6.91
C ALA A 46 0.78 -13.93 -7.07
N LYS A 47 0.28 -12.69 -7.11
CA LYS A 47 -1.17 -12.37 -7.18
C LYS A 47 -1.87 -12.95 -8.41
N GLN A 48 -1.15 -13.21 -9.50
CA GLN A 48 -1.71 -13.84 -10.70
C GLN A 48 -2.02 -15.33 -10.51
N TYR A 49 -1.46 -15.98 -9.50
CA TYR A 49 -1.58 -17.41 -9.25
C TYR A 49 -2.44 -17.74 -8.03
N VAL A 50 -2.36 -16.91 -6.99
CA VAL A 50 -3.03 -17.18 -5.70
C VAL A 50 -3.77 -15.91 -5.27
N PRO A 51 -5.06 -15.98 -4.93
CA PRO A 51 -5.80 -14.84 -4.42
C PRO A 51 -5.43 -14.55 -2.95
N MET A 52 -5.55 -13.27 -2.56
CA MET A 52 -5.39 -12.83 -1.17
C MET A 52 -6.39 -13.54 -0.27
N GLY A 53 -5.94 -14.06 0.87
CA GLY A 53 -6.76 -14.75 1.86
C GLY A 53 -7.04 -16.22 1.53
N ALA A 54 -6.54 -16.73 0.40
CA ALA A 54 -6.76 -18.11 0.00
C ALA A 54 -6.13 -19.12 0.99
N PRO A 55 -6.82 -20.24 1.28
CA PRO A 55 -6.23 -21.37 1.98
C PRO A 55 -5.09 -21.96 1.14
N ILE A 56 -3.85 -21.92 1.64
CA ILE A 56 -2.68 -22.24 0.80
C ILE A 56 -2.66 -23.70 0.35
N PHE A 57 -3.23 -24.60 1.13
CA PHE A 57 -3.26 -26.04 0.82
C PHE A 57 -3.97 -26.35 -0.52
N GLU A 58 -4.94 -25.50 -0.92
CA GLU A 58 -5.66 -25.65 -2.19
C GLU A 58 -4.78 -25.26 -3.40
N TYR A 59 -3.67 -24.57 -3.17
CA TYR A 59 -2.79 -24.01 -4.20
C TYR A 59 -1.40 -24.65 -4.25
N MET A 60 -1.14 -25.72 -3.49
CA MET A 60 0.20 -26.31 -3.38
C MET A 60 0.78 -26.81 -4.71
N ASP A 61 -0.05 -27.29 -5.63
CA ASP A 61 0.42 -27.70 -6.96
C ASP A 61 0.83 -26.51 -7.82
N ILE A 62 0.11 -25.39 -7.70
CA ILE A 62 0.43 -24.12 -8.35
C ILE A 62 1.72 -23.54 -7.76
N VAL A 63 1.88 -23.59 -6.45
CA VAL A 63 3.08 -23.15 -5.73
C VAL A 63 4.31 -23.90 -6.25
N LYS A 64 4.24 -25.22 -6.36
CA LYS A 64 5.32 -26.06 -6.89
C LYS A 64 5.60 -25.78 -8.36
N LYS A 65 4.55 -25.73 -9.20
CA LYS A 65 4.65 -25.50 -10.64
C LYS A 65 5.33 -24.17 -10.99
N HIS A 66 5.05 -23.12 -10.23
CA HIS A 66 5.54 -21.75 -10.48
C HIS A 66 6.68 -21.32 -9.56
N ASN A 67 7.25 -22.23 -8.78
CA ASN A 67 8.34 -21.97 -7.85
C ASN A 67 8.05 -20.77 -6.94
N ILE A 68 6.82 -20.72 -6.38
CA ILE A 68 6.42 -19.65 -5.47
C ILE A 68 7.09 -19.86 -4.11
N HIS A 69 7.77 -18.83 -3.63
CA HIS A 69 8.41 -18.86 -2.32
C HIS A 69 7.38 -18.63 -1.22
N LEU A 70 7.25 -19.57 -0.30
CA LEU A 70 6.39 -19.46 0.88
C LEU A 70 7.21 -19.10 2.10
N TYR A 71 6.70 -18.17 2.89
CA TYR A 71 7.26 -17.75 4.19
C TYR A 71 6.17 -17.80 5.26
N SER A 72 6.51 -18.32 6.44
CA SER A 72 5.69 -18.13 7.63
C SER A 72 5.77 -16.68 8.11
N SER A 73 4.74 -16.20 8.80
CA SER A 73 4.73 -14.84 9.35
C SER A 73 5.84 -14.63 10.36
N ASN A 74 6.64 -13.58 10.18
CA ASN A 74 7.63 -13.11 11.13
C ASN A 74 7.23 -11.73 11.66
N TYR A 75 6.24 -11.70 12.56
CA TYR A 75 5.70 -10.43 13.06
C TYR A 75 6.71 -9.57 13.81
N THR A 76 7.73 -10.18 14.42
CA THR A 76 8.84 -9.43 15.06
C THR A 76 9.64 -8.65 14.01
N LEU A 77 9.98 -9.29 12.90
CA LEU A 77 10.65 -8.63 11.77
C LEU A 77 9.76 -7.52 11.19
N TYR A 78 8.48 -7.81 10.96
CA TYR A 78 7.58 -6.85 10.33
C TYR A 78 7.33 -5.63 11.22
N ALA A 79 7.22 -5.82 12.54
CA ALA A 79 7.09 -4.72 13.48
C ALA A 79 8.35 -3.83 13.50
N ASP A 80 9.57 -4.42 13.47
CA ASP A 80 10.81 -3.66 13.41
C ASP A 80 10.92 -2.87 12.09
N MET A 81 10.58 -3.49 10.96
CA MET A 81 10.60 -2.81 9.66
C MET A 81 9.56 -1.68 9.57
N SER A 82 8.36 -1.89 10.13
CA SER A 82 7.33 -0.84 10.23
C SER A 82 7.85 0.36 11.04
N ARG A 83 8.48 0.11 12.20
CA ARG A 83 9.11 1.15 13.02
C ARG A 83 10.19 1.92 12.24
N ARG A 84 11.05 1.24 11.49
CA ARG A 84 12.09 1.89 10.67
C ARG A 84 11.48 2.79 9.58
N VAL A 85 10.43 2.33 8.90
CA VAL A 85 9.70 3.16 7.92
C VAL A 85 9.12 4.39 8.60
N TYR A 86 8.47 4.24 9.76
CA TYR A 86 7.94 5.36 10.54
C TYR A 86 9.02 6.37 10.93
N GLU A 87 10.19 5.92 11.39
CA GLU A 87 11.34 6.77 11.75
C GLU A 87 11.86 7.58 10.55
N VAL A 88 11.88 6.97 9.35
CA VAL A 88 12.23 7.69 8.11
C VAL A 88 11.17 8.75 7.80
N LEU A 89 9.88 8.42 7.87
CA LEU A 89 8.80 9.36 7.58
C LEU A 89 8.74 10.52 8.56
N SER A 90 9.12 10.30 9.82
CA SER A 90 9.19 11.34 10.86
C SER A 90 10.22 12.44 10.56
N GLN A 91 11.13 12.23 9.61
CA GLN A 91 12.06 13.25 9.13
C GLN A 91 11.42 14.20 8.10
N PHE A 92 10.31 13.79 7.49
CA PHE A 92 9.59 14.57 6.48
C PHE A 92 8.48 15.43 7.07
N SER A 93 7.98 15.09 8.25
CA SER A 93 6.96 15.88 8.96
C SER A 93 7.03 15.60 10.45
N PRO A 94 6.81 16.62 11.30
CA PRO A 94 6.70 16.43 12.76
C PRO A 94 5.43 15.68 13.15
N ASN A 95 4.44 15.61 12.27
CA ASN A 95 3.13 15.01 12.53
C ASN A 95 2.93 13.79 11.63
N VAL A 96 3.36 12.63 12.10
CA VAL A 96 3.17 11.32 11.45
C VAL A 96 2.30 10.45 12.37
N GLU A 97 1.20 9.96 11.82
CA GLU A 97 0.31 9.00 12.49
C GLU A 97 0.57 7.60 11.94
N ASN A 98 1.03 6.70 12.79
CA ASN A 98 1.11 5.28 12.45
C ASN A 98 -0.31 4.69 12.50
N TYR A 99 -0.90 4.44 11.32
CA TYR A 99 -2.27 3.95 11.20
C TYR A 99 -2.37 2.42 11.23
N SER A 100 -1.43 1.75 10.57
CA SER A 100 -1.31 0.29 10.60
C SER A 100 0.16 -0.12 10.51
N ILE A 101 0.43 -1.42 10.44
CA ILE A 101 1.79 -1.95 10.34
C ILE A 101 2.48 -1.55 9.02
N ASP A 102 1.71 -1.22 8.00
CA ASP A 102 2.18 -0.92 6.65
C ASP A 102 1.71 0.44 6.11
N GLU A 103 0.89 1.18 6.86
CA GLU A 103 0.36 2.48 6.45
C GLU A 103 0.63 3.57 7.50
N SER A 104 1.08 4.73 7.04
CA SER A 104 1.24 5.94 7.87
C SER A 104 0.61 7.14 7.19
N PHE A 105 -0.09 7.98 7.96
CA PHE A 105 -0.52 9.30 7.53
C PHE A 105 0.52 10.34 7.93
N VAL A 106 0.92 11.16 6.99
CA VAL A 106 1.90 12.24 7.16
C VAL A 106 1.19 13.56 6.92
N SER A 107 1.16 14.44 7.92
CA SER A 107 0.63 15.80 7.74
C SER A 107 1.59 16.63 6.89
N LEU A 108 1.05 17.27 5.87
CA LEU A 108 1.76 18.20 4.99
C LEU A 108 1.26 19.65 5.17
N GLU A 109 0.71 19.96 6.34
CA GLU A 109 0.34 21.33 6.70
C GLU A 109 1.59 22.21 6.77
N GLY A 110 1.50 23.41 6.23
CA GLY A 110 2.65 24.34 6.14
C GLY A 110 3.56 24.13 4.93
N PHE A 111 3.40 23.03 4.17
CA PHE A 111 4.23 22.73 2.99
C PHE A 111 3.67 23.31 1.67
N GLY A 112 2.82 24.33 1.75
CA GLY A 112 2.08 24.89 0.60
C GLY A 112 2.91 25.50 -0.52
N CYS A 113 4.17 25.82 -0.28
CA CYS A 113 5.11 26.34 -1.28
C CYS A 113 5.92 25.24 -2.00
N ARG A 114 5.76 23.97 -1.61
CA ARG A 114 6.45 22.82 -2.24
C ARG A 114 5.55 22.11 -3.24
N ASP A 115 6.15 21.56 -4.28
CA ASP A 115 5.52 20.54 -5.11
C ASP A 115 5.38 19.25 -4.28
N LEU A 116 4.13 18.93 -3.88
CA LEU A 116 3.86 17.78 -3.02
C LEU A 116 4.04 16.45 -3.76
N THR A 117 3.89 16.43 -5.08
CA THR A 117 4.19 15.23 -5.88
C THR A 117 5.68 14.91 -5.83
N GLU A 118 6.54 15.91 -6.05
CA GLU A 118 7.99 15.72 -5.93
C GLU A 118 8.39 15.38 -4.49
N TYR A 119 7.78 16.00 -3.50
CA TYR A 119 8.02 15.67 -2.09
C TYR A 119 7.61 14.23 -1.75
N GLY A 120 6.49 13.75 -2.28
CA GLY A 120 6.08 12.35 -2.17
C GLY A 120 7.06 11.37 -2.84
N LYS A 121 7.65 11.76 -3.97
CA LYS A 121 8.71 10.97 -4.62
C LYS A 121 9.98 10.92 -3.78
N GLU A 122 10.35 12.03 -3.15
CA GLU A 122 11.49 12.09 -2.23
C GLU A 122 11.27 11.18 -1.01
N MET A 123 10.09 11.22 -0.38
CA MET A 123 9.71 10.31 0.71
C MET A 123 9.86 8.85 0.29
N ARG A 124 9.29 8.46 -0.85
CA ARG A 124 9.40 7.09 -1.38
C ARG A 124 10.85 6.65 -1.60
N ALA A 125 11.64 7.50 -2.26
CA ALA A 125 13.04 7.20 -2.56
C ALA A 125 13.85 7.01 -1.28
N THR A 126 13.62 7.84 -0.28
CA THR A 126 14.31 7.78 1.01
C THR A 126 13.92 6.53 1.79
N VAL A 127 12.62 6.22 1.88
CA VAL A 127 12.14 4.98 2.53
C VAL A 127 12.76 3.76 1.84
N LEU A 128 12.69 3.68 0.51
CA LEU A 128 13.28 2.56 -0.23
C LEU A 128 14.78 2.43 0.01
N LYS A 129 15.52 3.55 -0.07
CA LYS A 129 16.98 3.57 0.12
C LYS A 129 17.41 3.10 1.50
N TRP A 130 16.67 3.47 2.55
CA TRP A 130 17.11 3.23 3.94
C TRP A 130 16.53 1.94 4.52
N THR A 131 15.39 1.46 4.02
CA THR A 131 14.72 0.28 4.56
C THR A 131 14.60 -0.89 3.57
N GLY A 132 14.81 -0.64 2.28
CA GLY A 132 14.54 -1.64 1.23
C GLY A 132 13.04 -1.84 0.95
N ILE A 133 12.14 -1.07 1.58
CA ILE A 133 10.69 -1.23 1.45
C ILE A 133 10.14 -0.28 0.37
N PRO A 134 9.57 -0.79 -0.73
CA PRO A 134 8.90 0.03 -1.73
C PRO A 134 7.56 0.55 -1.18
N THR A 135 7.29 1.84 -1.42
CA THR A 135 6.06 2.49 -0.95
C THR A 135 5.30 3.16 -2.08
N SER A 136 4.02 3.42 -1.84
CA SER A 136 3.16 4.27 -2.66
C SER A 136 2.64 5.43 -1.82
N VAL A 137 2.46 6.62 -2.43
CA VAL A 137 2.03 7.83 -1.73
C VAL A 137 0.79 8.39 -2.40
N GLY A 138 -0.27 8.59 -1.62
CA GLY A 138 -1.47 9.31 -2.05
C GLY A 138 -1.64 10.56 -1.20
N ILE A 139 -1.86 11.71 -1.83
CA ILE A 139 -2.02 13.00 -1.15
C ILE A 139 -3.43 13.52 -1.40
N GLY A 140 -4.06 14.04 -0.35
CA GLY A 140 -5.40 14.61 -0.43
C GLY A 140 -5.70 15.58 0.72
N SER A 141 -6.82 16.28 0.62
CA SER A 141 -7.31 17.20 1.65
C SER A 141 -7.94 16.49 2.87
N THR A 142 -8.22 15.19 2.74
CA THR A 142 -8.72 14.33 3.81
C THR A 142 -8.01 12.98 3.77
N LYS A 143 -8.04 12.22 4.87
CA LYS A 143 -7.49 10.85 4.93
C LYS A 143 -8.15 9.93 3.89
N THR A 144 -9.48 10.05 3.69
CA THR A 144 -10.22 9.28 2.68
C THR A 144 -9.72 9.59 1.27
N LEU A 145 -9.54 10.86 0.93
CA LEU A 145 -9.02 11.26 -0.38
C LEU A 145 -7.57 10.80 -0.57
N ALA A 146 -6.75 10.85 0.47
CA ALA A 146 -5.37 10.34 0.44
C ALA A 146 -5.34 8.82 0.18
N LYS A 147 -6.26 8.04 0.77
CA LYS A 147 -6.40 6.60 0.48
C LYS A 147 -6.83 6.32 -0.96
N ILE A 148 -7.77 7.09 -1.48
CA ILE A 148 -8.18 7.01 -2.90
C ILE A 148 -6.99 7.33 -3.81
N ALA A 149 -6.28 8.43 -3.56
CA ALA A 149 -5.10 8.82 -4.31
C ALA A 149 -4.02 7.72 -4.29
N ASN A 150 -3.76 7.13 -3.14
CA ASN A 150 -2.80 6.03 -2.99
C ASN A 150 -3.22 4.81 -3.84
N LYS A 151 -4.48 4.40 -3.78
CA LYS A 151 -5.00 3.29 -4.58
C LYS A 151 -4.87 3.54 -6.08
N LEU A 152 -5.22 4.73 -6.54
CA LEU A 152 -5.11 5.12 -7.95
C LEU A 152 -3.64 5.21 -8.40
N SER A 153 -2.74 5.68 -7.53
CA SER A 153 -1.30 5.76 -7.84
C SER A 153 -0.67 4.40 -8.10
N LYS A 154 -1.14 3.34 -7.44
CA LYS A 154 -0.68 1.96 -7.64
C LYS A 154 -1.12 1.39 -8.99
N LYS A 155 -2.34 1.74 -9.44
CA LYS A 155 -2.91 1.25 -10.71
C LYS A 155 -2.32 1.98 -11.93
N ASN A 156 -1.92 3.24 -11.79
CA ASN A 156 -1.46 4.07 -12.90
C ASN A 156 0.07 4.20 -12.91
N LYS A 157 0.72 3.50 -13.85
CA LYS A 157 2.19 3.54 -14.02
C LYS A 157 2.74 4.97 -14.29
N MET A 158 1.94 5.85 -14.89
CA MET A 158 2.34 7.25 -15.15
C MET A 158 2.50 8.05 -13.85
N CYS A 159 1.75 7.71 -12.79
CA CYS A 159 1.86 8.36 -11.49
C CYS A 159 3.13 7.99 -10.74
N ARG A 160 3.91 7.02 -11.21
CA ARG A 160 5.13 6.52 -10.54
C ARG A 160 4.91 6.25 -9.05
N SER A 161 3.73 5.72 -8.69
CA SER A 161 3.28 5.44 -7.32
C SER A 161 3.17 6.67 -6.40
N VAL A 162 3.00 7.88 -6.94
CA VAL A 162 2.67 9.11 -6.20
C VAL A 162 1.55 9.84 -6.92
N LEU A 163 0.50 10.20 -6.22
CA LEU A 163 -0.61 10.98 -6.77
C LEU A 163 -1.08 12.01 -5.74
N ASP A 164 -1.11 13.28 -6.15
CA ASP A 164 -1.70 14.37 -5.37
C ASP A 164 -3.06 14.76 -5.97
N LEU A 165 -4.11 14.58 -5.20
CA LEU A 165 -5.48 14.98 -5.54
C LEU A 165 -5.94 16.25 -4.82
N THR A 166 -5.09 16.93 -4.04
CA THR A 166 -5.50 18.07 -3.18
C THR A 166 -6.18 19.19 -3.97
N ASN A 167 -5.63 19.59 -5.11
CA ASN A 167 -6.20 20.59 -6.02
C ASN A 167 -6.08 20.12 -7.47
N HIS A 168 -6.27 18.84 -7.70
CA HIS A 168 -6.08 18.27 -9.03
C HIS A 168 -7.19 18.73 -9.98
N PRO A 169 -6.89 19.27 -11.18
CA PRO A 169 -7.89 19.81 -12.10
C PRO A 169 -8.89 18.76 -12.61
N ARG A 170 -8.52 17.48 -12.56
CA ARG A 170 -9.35 16.34 -12.93
C ARG A 170 -9.79 15.52 -11.72
N LEU A 171 -9.99 16.16 -10.56
CA LEU A 171 -10.40 15.46 -9.33
C LEU A 171 -11.69 14.65 -9.54
N ASP A 172 -12.69 15.25 -10.18
CA ASP A 172 -13.99 14.60 -10.40
C ASP A 172 -13.85 13.37 -11.32
N ASP A 173 -12.98 13.42 -12.33
CA ASP A 173 -12.71 12.26 -13.20
C ASP A 173 -12.08 11.10 -12.40
N PHE A 174 -11.14 11.41 -11.50
CA PHE A 174 -10.56 10.41 -10.62
C PHE A 174 -11.59 9.81 -9.68
N LEU A 175 -12.41 10.63 -9.05
CA LEU A 175 -13.47 10.17 -8.14
C LEU A 175 -14.50 9.32 -8.88
N ALA A 176 -14.92 9.71 -10.09
CA ALA A 176 -15.84 8.94 -10.91
C ALA A 176 -15.29 7.57 -11.33
N SER A 177 -13.96 7.40 -11.34
CA SER A 177 -13.30 6.11 -11.67
C SER A 177 -13.20 5.15 -10.48
N VAL A 178 -13.56 5.61 -9.26
CA VAL A 178 -13.45 4.82 -8.03
C VAL A 178 -14.76 4.10 -7.77
N GLU A 179 -14.71 2.78 -7.67
CA GLU A 179 -15.87 2.02 -7.24
C GLU A 179 -16.21 2.31 -5.77
N VAL A 180 -17.49 2.37 -5.45
CA VAL A 180 -17.96 2.67 -4.07
C VAL A 180 -17.40 1.71 -3.02
N GLY A 181 -17.16 0.46 -3.39
CA GLY A 181 -16.53 -0.53 -2.51
C GLY A 181 -15.04 -0.29 -2.24
N ASP A 182 -14.42 0.63 -2.97
CA ASP A 182 -13.03 1.04 -2.82
C ASP A 182 -12.87 2.24 -1.88
N VAL A 183 -13.98 2.86 -1.47
CA VAL A 183 -13.97 3.98 -0.53
C VAL A 183 -13.72 3.48 0.88
N TRP A 184 -12.79 4.11 1.58
CA TRP A 184 -12.44 3.76 2.95
C TRP A 184 -13.65 3.80 3.87
N GLY A 185 -13.89 2.71 4.59
CA GLY A 185 -15.06 2.51 5.45
C GLY A 185 -16.24 1.81 4.75
N VAL A 186 -16.22 1.65 3.43
CA VAL A 186 -17.26 0.92 2.68
C VAL A 186 -16.84 -0.54 2.52
N GLY A 187 -17.36 -1.40 3.40
CA GLY A 187 -17.17 -2.85 3.32
C GLY A 187 -18.09 -3.51 2.28
N ARG A 188 -17.87 -4.81 2.01
CA ARG A 188 -18.62 -5.58 0.99
C ARG A 188 -20.14 -5.46 1.11
N ARG A 189 -20.69 -5.45 2.35
CA ARG A 189 -22.13 -5.32 2.59
C ARG A 189 -22.66 -3.95 2.18
N TYR A 190 -21.98 -2.88 2.58
CA TYR A 190 -22.37 -1.51 2.22
C TYR A 190 -22.18 -1.27 0.73
N ALA A 191 -21.10 -1.77 0.12
CA ALA A 191 -20.90 -1.67 -1.32
C ALA A 191 -22.07 -2.31 -2.09
N LYS A 192 -22.53 -3.51 -1.68
CA LYS A 192 -23.69 -4.17 -2.29
C LYS A 192 -24.97 -3.35 -2.13
N LEU A 193 -25.19 -2.79 -0.94
CA LEU A 193 -26.36 -1.94 -0.66
C LEU A 193 -26.35 -0.67 -1.52
N LEU A 194 -25.20 0.04 -1.56
CA LEU A 194 -25.05 1.28 -2.32
C LEU A 194 -25.24 1.05 -3.82
N LYS A 195 -24.63 -0.03 -4.37
CA LYS A 195 -24.81 -0.42 -5.77
C LYS A 195 -26.29 -0.76 -6.11
N ALA A 196 -27.02 -1.37 -5.18
CA ALA A 196 -28.45 -1.62 -5.37
C ALA A 196 -29.29 -0.33 -5.42
N HIS A 197 -28.79 0.78 -4.90
CA HIS A 197 -29.40 2.12 -4.98
C HIS A 197 -28.79 2.99 -6.11
N GLY A 198 -28.04 2.39 -7.03
CA GLY A 198 -27.46 3.10 -8.18
C GLY A 198 -26.19 3.90 -7.87
N ILE A 199 -25.59 3.73 -6.70
CA ILE A 199 -24.32 4.36 -6.32
C ILE A 199 -23.20 3.36 -6.61
N ASN A 200 -22.39 3.66 -7.62
CA ASN A 200 -21.33 2.77 -8.13
C ASN A 200 -19.92 3.20 -7.69
#